data_de6f0a8e922b9dd6062651927cd63e0f
#
_entry.id   de6f0a8e922b9dd6062651927cd63e0f
#
_cell.length_a   1.000
_cell.length_b   1.000
_cell.length_c   1.000
_cell.angle_alpha   90.00
_cell.angle_beta   90.00
_cell.angle_gamma   90.00
#
_symmetry.space_group_name_H-M   'P 1'
#
loop_
_entity.id
_entity.type
_entity.pdbx_description
1 polymer ?
#
loop_
_entity_poly.entity_id
_entity_poly.type
_entity_poly.pdbx_seq_one_letter_code
_entity_poly.pdbx_strand_id
1 'polypeptide(L)'
;MKYKLVIIFSILVAVLNFPLFGLAQKNLAKPTKPTMGHLFIIGGGEKTDGLMKELLKVSAVGPDDYVIILPMSSEDPDSSVIFAQEDFASVGIKKVVGFNFTQNGPVPQSRLDSMVNAKLIFITGGDQSRFMKIVGKGPIYKTIHEAYKKGSTIAGTSAGAAVMSKKMITGNTLKHPENSGRFPTIEPGNIEVIEGLGMLDKLIIDQHFIKRQRLNRLISVQLENPNETCVGIDESTAIVVTGNSFTVAGENQVVVLRNPTKNKKIQNNLLGGKGLQLDVLLPGETWIVK
;
A
#
# COMPACT_ATOMS: atom_id res chain seq x y z
N MET A 1 -11.86 -100.27 -42.89
CA MET A 1 -11.10 -98.96 -42.80
C MET A 1 -12.11 -97.88 -42.27
N LYS A 2 -11.92 -97.48 -41.07
CA LYS A 2 -12.85 -96.54 -40.38
C LYS A 2 -12.15 -95.18 -40.18
N TYR A 3 -12.66 -94.18 -40.83
CA TYR A 3 -12.23 -92.80 -40.59
C TYR A 3 -13.05 -92.22 -39.40
N LYS A 4 -12.33 -91.74 -38.35
CA LYS A 4 -12.92 -91.02 -37.25
C LYS A 4 -12.88 -89.53 -37.60
N LEU A 5 -14.06 -88.92 -37.63
CA LEU A 5 -14.29 -87.51 -37.81
C LEU A 5 -14.05 -86.81 -36.46
N VAL A 6 -13.12 -85.88 -36.38
CA VAL A 6 -12.88 -85.04 -35.20
C VAL A 6 -13.56 -83.72 -35.48
N ILE A 7 -14.58 -83.37 -34.69
CA ILE A 7 -15.27 -82.10 -34.75
C ILE A 7 -14.53 -81.17 -33.75
N ILE A 8 -13.93 -80.10 -34.29
CA ILE A 8 -13.34 -79.05 -33.49
C ILE A 8 -14.40 -77.97 -33.27
N PHE A 9 -14.81 -77.79 -32.00
CA PHE A 9 -15.68 -76.69 -31.56
C PHE A 9 -14.83 -75.43 -31.37
N SER A 10 -14.99 -74.49 -32.26
CA SER A 10 -14.42 -73.16 -32.11
C SER A 10 -15.32 -72.30 -31.23
N ILE A 11 -14.89 -72.00 -30.03
CA ILE A 11 -15.57 -71.02 -29.14
C ILE A 11 -15.12 -69.63 -29.56
N LEU A 12 -16.07 -68.86 -30.10
CA LEU A 12 -15.90 -67.44 -30.44
C LEU A 12 -16.08 -66.62 -29.17
N VAL A 13 -15.01 -66.13 -28.58
CA VAL A 13 -15.07 -65.18 -27.46
C VAL A 13 -15.26 -63.80 -28.03
N ALA A 14 -16.48 -63.24 -27.89
CA ALA A 14 -16.78 -61.85 -28.19
C ALA A 14 -16.25 -60.97 -27.08
N VAL A 15 -15.13 -60.25 -27.34
CA VAL A 15 -14.61 -59.21 -26.47
C VAL A 15 -15.47 -57.96 -26.63
N LEU A 16 -16.37 -57.70 -25.70
CA LEU A 16 -17.13 -56.45 -25.58
C LEU A 16 -16.16 -55.32 -25.15
N ASN A 17 -15.77 -54.49 -26.12
CA ASN A 17 -15.08 -53.21 -25.85
C ASN A 17 -16.09 -52.24 -25.20
N PHE A 18 -16.06 -52.12 -23.88
CA PHE A 18 -16.66 -50.99 -23.18
C PHE A 18 -15.69 -49.82 -23.27
N PRO A 19 -16.12 -48.64 -23.76
CA PRO A 19 -15.28 -47.44 -23.64
C PRO A 19 -15.22 -47.07 -22.16
N LEU A 20 -14.02 -47.12 -21.58
CA LEU A 20 -13.75 -46.46 -20.28
C LEU A 20 -14.00 -44.96 -20.47
N PHE A 21 -15.11 -44.49 -19.97
CA PHE A 21 -15.28 -43.05 -19.72
C PHE A 21 -14.26 -42.67 -18.65
N GLY A 22 -13.17 -42.09 -19.12
CA GLY A 22 -12.20 -41.45 -18.24
C GLY A 22 -12.90 -40.32 -17.49
N LEU A 23 -13.14 -40.52 -16.19
CA LEU A 23 -13.47 -39.47 -15.27
C LEU A 23 -12.32 -38.46 -15.30
N ALA A 24 -12.51 -37.38 -16.07
CA ALA A 24 -11.62 -36.23 -16.01
C ALA A 24 -11.67 -35.71 -14.56
N GLN A 25 -10.67 -36.10 -13.79
CA GLN A 25 -10.41 -35.54 -12.48
C GLN A 25 -10.16 -34.04 -12.69
N LYS A 26 -11.20 -33.22 -12.46
CA LYS A 26 -11.02 -31.77 -12.32
C LYS A 26 -9.94 -31.60 -11.25
N ASN A 27 -8.75 -31.24 -11.69
CA ASN A 27 -7.70 -30.74 -10.82
C ASN A 27 -8.29 -29.49 -10.12
N LEU A 28 -8.89 -29.70 -8.95
CA LEU A 28 -9.18 -28.63 -8.01
C LEU A 28 -7.81 -28.00 -7.71
N ALA A 29 -7.56 -26.84 -8.33
CA ALA A 29 -6.41 -26.04 -7.99
C ALA A 29 -6.38 -25.92 -6.46
N LYS A 30 -5.26 -26.33 -5.84
CA LYS A 30 -5.06 -26.14 -4.41
C LYS A 30 -5.34 -24.68 -4.10
N PRO A 31 -6.11 -24.36 -3.04
CA PRO A 31 -6.32 -22.97 -2.66
C PRO A 31 -4.95 -22.32 -2.48
N THR A 32 -4.59 -21.43 -3.38
CA THR A 32 -3.40 -20.60 -3.24
C THR A 32 -3.60 -19.80 -1.96
N LYS A 33 -2.59 -19.79 -1.08
CA LYS A 33 -2.58 -18.89 0.08
C LYS A 33 -2.98 -17.50 -0.42
N PRO A 34 -3.96 -16.82 0.22
CA PRO A 34 -4.33 -15.49 -0.23
C PRO A 34 -3.07 -14.63 -0.26
N THR A 35 -2.72 -14.15 -1.43
CA THR A 35 -1.62 -13.19 -1.59
C THR A 35 -2.09 -11.90 -0.91
N MET A 36 -1.28 -11.37 0.00
CA MET A 36 -1.54 -10.05 0.57
C MET A 36 -1.68 -9.03 -0.57
N GLY A 37 -2.49 -8.00 -0.34
CA GLY A 37 -2.65 -6.91 -1.30
C GLY A 37 -1.36 -6.13 -1.53
N HIS A 38 -1.47 -5.05 -2.26
CA HIS A 38 -0.36 -4.11 -2.49
C HIS A 38 -0.57 -2.84 -1.67
N LEU A 39 0.52 -2.12 -1.37
CA LEU A 39 0.44 -0.75 -0.92
C LEU A 39 0.86 0.16 -2.08
N PHE A 40 0.06 1.18 -2.39
CA PHE A 40 0.34 2.17 -3.42
C PHE A 40 0.42 3.56 -2.76
N ILE A 41 1.63 4.04 -2.53
CA ILE A 41 1.92 5.14 -1.62
C ILE A 41 2.37 6.36 -2.43
N ILE A 42 1.48 7.35 -2.57
CA ILE A 42 1.66 8.52 -3.43
C ILE A 42 2.20 9.69 -2.59
N GLY A 43 3.27 10.31 -3.05
CA GLY A 43 3.90 11.46 -2.36
C GLY A 43 3.06 12.74 -2.34
N GLY A 44 1.94 12.76 -3.05
CA GLY A 44 1.04 13.92 -3.14
C GLY A 44 1.09 14.60 -4.51
N GLY A 45 0.59 15.84 -4.58
CA GLY A 45 0.49 16.57 -5.84
C GLY A 45 -0.61 16.05 -6.77
N GLU A 46 -0.47 16.36 -8.05
CA GLU A 46 -1.39 15.92 -9.08
C GLU A 46 -1.31 14.40 -9.27
N LYS A 47 -2.46 13.77 -9.42
CA LYS A 47 -2.57 12.35 -9.77
C LYS A 47 -2.79 12.24 -11.28
N THR A 48 -1.68 12.23 -12.02
CA THR A 48 -1.72 12.15 -13.47
C THR A 48 -2.40 10.87 -13.95
N ASP A 49 -2.98 10.89 -15.15
CA ASP A 49 -3.58 9.70 -15.75
C ASP A 49 -2.62 8.51 -15.81
N GLY A 50 -1.32 8.77 -16.01
CA GLY A 50 -0.29 7.74 -16.01
C GLY A 50 -0.17 7.06 -14.65
N LEU A 51 -0.09 7.84 -13.57
CA LEU A 51 -0.01 7.35 -12.21
C LEU A 51 -1.29 6.60 -11.80
N MET A 52 -2.47 7.10 -12.17
CA MET A 52 -3.75 6.46 -11.89
C MET A 52 -3.92 5.14 -12.65
N LYS A 53 -3.49 5.07 -13.91
CA LYS A 53 -3.48 3.81 -14.69
C LYS A 53 -2.55 2.76 -14.06
N GLU A 54 -1.39 3.17 -13.53
CA GLU A 54 -0.50 2.25 -12.81
C GLU A 54 -1.14 1.76 -11.49
N LEU A 55 -1.84 2.64 -10.75
CA LEU A 55 -2.62 2.23 -9.57
C LEU A 55 -3.69 1.18 -9.93
N LEU A 56 -4.43 1.37 -11.03
CA LEU A 56 -5.44 0.40 -11.48
C LEU A 56 -4.81 -0.93 -11.88
N LYS A 57 -3.69 -0.90 -12.58
CA LYS A 57 -2.94 -2.11 -12.95
C LYS A 57 -2.48 -2.90 -11.71
N VAL A 58 -1.91 -2.21 -10.72
CA VAL A 58 -1.45 -2.82 -9.46
C VAL A 58 -2.61 -3.39 -8.64
N SER A 59 -3.70 -2.65 -8.52
CA SER A 59 -4.88 -3.06 -7.75
C SER A 59 -5.75 -4.07 -8.49
N ALA A 60 -5.56 -4.24 -9.80
CA ALA A 60 -6.37 -5.07 -10.66
C ALA A 60 -7.89 -4.79 -10.51
N VAL A 61 -8.26 -3.52 -10.35
CA VAL A 61 -9.67 -3.09 -10.30
C VAL A 61 -10.30 -3.29 -11.66
N GLY A 62 -11.33 -4.12 -11.72
CA GLY A 62 -12.11 -4.40 -12.92
C GLY A 62 -13.45 -3.65 -12.96
N PRO A 63 -14.26 -3.84 -14.03
CA PRO A 63 -15.54 -3.14 -14.23
C PRO A 63 -16.57 -3.40 -13.13
N ASP A 64 -16.53 -4.56 -12.52
CA ASP A 64 -17.49 -4.98 -11.48
C ASP A 64 -17.01 -4.66 -10.06
N ASP A 65 -15.74 -4.37 -9.89
CA ASP A 65 -15.14 -3.98 -8.63
C ASP A 65 -15.55 -2.55 -8.21
N TYR A 66 -15.26 -2.20 -6.97
CA TYR A 66 -15.47 -0.85 -6.45
C TYR A 66 -14.28 -0.38 -5.61
N VAL A 67 -14.19 0.94 -5.51
CA VAL A 67 -13.17 1.65 -4.74
C VAL A 67 -13.83 2.35 -3.55
N ILE A 68 -13.24 2.22 -2.38
CA ILE A 68 -13.66 2.96 -1.18
C ILE A 68 -12.66 4.10 -0.94
N ILE A 69 -13.20 5.32 -0.81
CA ILE A 69 -12.43 6.51 -0.42
C ILE A 69 -12.58 6.72 1.08
N LEU A 70 -11.47 6.89 1.79
CA LEU A 70 -11.42 7.27 3.20
C LEU A 70 -10.92 8.71 3.31
N PRO A 71 -11.82 9.70 3.46
CA PRO A 71 -11.47 11.12 3.39
C PRO A 71 -11.12 11.75 4.74
N MET A 72 -10.99 10.98 5.82
CA MET A 72 -10.89 11.47 7.18
C MET A 72 -9.65 12.32 7.48
N SER A 73 -8.66 12.35 6.59
CA SER A 73 -7.53 13.29 6.67
C SER A 73 -7.94 14.72 6.32
N SER A 74 -8.95 14.89 5.47
CA SER A 74 -9.36 16.18 4.93
C SER A 74 -10.14 17.04 5.94
N GLU A 75 -10.02 18.36 5.83
CA GLU A 75 -10.89 19.33 6.49
C GLU A 75 -12.26 19.42 5.83
N ASP A 76 -12.28 19.18 4.50
CA ASP A 76 -13.49 19.05 3.70
C ASP A 76 -13.53 17.63 3.10
N PRO A 77 -14.11 16.67 3.83
CA PRO A 77 -14.20 15.28 3.38
C PRO A 77 -15.02 15.11 2.11
N ASP A 78 -16.09 15.88 1.95
CA ASP A 78 -17.01 15.74 0.80
C ASP A 78 -16.31 16.18 -0.50
N SER A 79 -15.66 17.34 -0.52
CA SER A 79 -14.85 17.76 -1.66
C SER A 79 -13.71 16.80 -1.95
N SER A 80 -13.06 16.25 -0.93
CA SER A 80 -12.01 15.24 -1.11
C SER A 80 -12.52 13.96 -1.77
N VAL A 81 -13.75 13.55 -1.48
CA VAL A 81 -14.38 12.40 -2.15
C VAL A 81 -14.66 12.74 -3.61
N ILE A 82 -15.22 13.92 -3.90
CA ILE A 82 -15.52 14.37 -5.26
C ILE A 82 -14.25 14.39 -6.12
N PHE A 83 -13.17 15.02 -5.65
CA PHE A 83 -11.90 15.04 -6.38
C PHE A 83 -11.33 13.65 -6.61
N ALA A 84 -11.40 12.77 -5.62
CA ALA A 84 -10.95 11.39 -5.82
C ALA A 84 -11.84 10.64 -6.82
N GLN A 85 -13.16 10.88 -6.83
CA GLN A 85 -14.06 10.31 -7.82
C GLN A 85 -13.73 10.79 -9.25
N GLU A 86 -13.37 12.07 -9.40
CA GLU A 86 -12.94 12.65 -10.68
C GLU A 86 -11.62 12.00 -11.16
N ASP A 87 -10.63 11.85 -10.28
CA ASP A 87 -9.37 11.15 -10.58
C ASP A 87 -9.62 9.71 -11.07
N PHE A 88 -10.50 8.97 -10.42
CA PHE A 88 -10.84 7.61 -10.83
C PHE A 88 -11.67 7.57 -12.10
N ALA A 89 -12.58 8.53 -12.29
CA ALA A 89 -13.41 8.64 -13.49
C ALA A 89 -12.59 8.92 -14.74
N SER A 90 -11.51 9.74 -14.63
CA SER A 90 -10.60 10.04 -15.76
C SER A 90 -9.96 8.79 -16.35
N VAL A 91 -9.79 7.74 -15.51
CA VAL A 91 -9.22 6.45 -15.93
C VAL A 91 -10.29 5.34 -16.05
N GLY A 92 -11.57 5.70 -16.09
CA GLY A 92 -12.68 4.81 -16.43
C GLY A 92 -13.34 4.08 -15.27
N ILE A 93 -12.99 4.36 -14.01
CA ILE A 93 -13.60 3.73 -12.83
C ILE A 93 -14.74 4.59 -12.29
N LYS A 94 -15.96 4.06 -12.29
CA LYS A 94 -17.19 4.76 -11.89
C LYS A 94 -17.74 4.34 -10.52
N LYS A 95 -17.46 3.12 -10.07
CA LYS A 95 -17.92 2.61 -8.78
C LYS A 95 -16.98 3.06 -7.66
N VAL A 96 -17.05 4.33 -7.27
CA VAL A 96 -16.19 4.95 -6.26
C VAL A 96 -17.06 5.57 -5.18
N VAL A 97 -16.91 5.13 -3.93
CA VAL A 97 -17.78 5.51 -2.81
C VAL A 97 -16.94 6.06 -1.64
N GLY A 98 -17.31 7.23 -1.12
CA GLY A 98 -16.70 7.81 0.08
C GLY A 98 -17.30 7.24 1.37
N PHE A 99 -16.45 6.80 2.29
CA PHE A 99 -16.84 6.45 3.66
C PHE A 99 -16.15 7.41 4.63
N ASN A 100 -16.84 8.47 4.98
CA ASN A 100 -16.41 9.37 6.03
C ASN A 100 -16.87 8.83 7.39
N PHE A 101 -15.92 8.65 8.29
CA PHE A 101 -16.15 8.34 9.71
C PHE A 101 -15.72 9.53 10.55
N THR A 102 -16.36 9.73 11.69
CA THR A 102 -16.03 10.80 12.62
C THR A 102 -15.52 10.25 13.95
N GLN A 103 -14.76 11.05 14.67
CA GLN A 103 -14.27 10.67 16.00
C GLN A 103 -15.46 10.39 16.92
N ASN A 104 -15.49 9.21 17.53
CA ASN A 104 -16.59 8.74 18.40
C ASN A 104 -17.96 8.60 17.69
N GLY A 105 -18.01 8.72 16.37
CA GLY A 105 -19.21 8.51 15.58
C GLY A 105 -19.53 7.01 15.36
N PRO A 106 -20.72 6.74 14.84
CA PRO A 106 -21.11 5.35 14.53
C PRO A 106 -20.25 4.75 13.44
N VAL A 107 -19.90 3.48 13.61
CA VAL A 107 -19.18 2.68 12.60
C VAL A 107 -20.09 1.53 12.18
N PRO A 108 -20.96 1.72 11.17
CA PRO A 108 -21.90 0.70 10.72
C PRO A 108 -21.18 -0.54 10.20
N GLN A 109 -21.61 -1.73 10.62
CA GLN A 109 -21.02 -2.99 10.19
C GLN A 109 -21.05 -3.16 8.66
N SER A 110 -22.14 -2.74 7.99
CA SER A 110 -22.26 -2.78 6.54
C SER A 110 -21.16 -2.01 5.79
N ARG A 111 -20.69 -0.88 6.35
CA ARG A 111 -19.55 -0.15 5.79
C ARG A 111 -18.24 -0.91 5.99
N LEU A 112 -18.05 -1.54 7.15
CA LEU A 112 -16.86 -2.36 7.41
C LEU A 112 -16.83 -3.57 6.46
N ASP A 113 -17.96 -4.25 6.28
CA ASP A 113 -18.10 -5.37 5.36
C ASP A 113 -17.79 -4.95 3.90
N SER A 114 -18.29 -3.77 3.50
CA SER A 114 -17.94 -3.18 2.20
C SER A 114 -16.46 -2.89 2.07
N MET A 115 -15.81 -2.35 3.11
CA MET A 115 -14.36 -2.10 3.08
C MET A 115 -13.54 -3.38 2.96
N VAL A 116 -13.92 -4.45 3.67
CA VAL A 116 -13.22 -5.75 3.61
C VAL A 116 -13.27 -6.37 2.20
N ASN A 117 -14.35 -6.10 1.46
CA ASN A 117 -14.59 -6.65 0.13
C ASN A 117 -14.22 -5.69 -1.01
N ALA A 118 -13.77 -4.47 -0.70
CA ALA A 118 -13.32 -3.51 -1.71
C ALA A 118 -12.04 -3.99 -2.38
N LYS A 119 -11.95 -3.80 -3.69
CA LYS A 119 -10.73 -4.12 -4.44
C LYS A 119 -9.59 -3.14 -4.13
N LEU A 120 -9.96 -1.89 -3.85
CA LEU A 120 -9.05 -0.80 -3.53
C LEU A 120 -9.67 0.09 -2.44
N ILE A 121 -8.87 0.38 -1.41
CA ILE A 121 -9.16 1.42 -0.41
C ILE A 121 -8.17 2.56 -0.64
N PHE A 122 -8.68 3.77 -0.86
CA PHE A 122 -7.87 4.96 -1.13
C PHE A 122 -8.03 5.98 0.01
N ILE A 123 -6.91 6.34 0.65
CA ILE A 123 -6.84 7.31 1.75
C ILE A 123 -6.41 8.66 1.17
N THR A 124 -7.23 9.70 1.37
CA THR A 124 -6.97 11.04 0.82
C THR A 124 -5.87 11.79 1.57
N GLY A 125 -5.44 12.92 1.00
CA GLY A 125 -4.56 13.88 1.64
C GLY A 125 -5.26 14.72 2.71
N GLY A 126 -4.48 15.56 3.40
CA GLY A 126 -4.90 16.44 4.48
C GLY A 126 -3.99 16.33 5.69
N ASP A 127 -4.55 16.06 6.88
CA ASP A 127 -3.83 15.87 8.13
C ASP A 127 -3.84 14.38 8.56
N GLN A 128 -2.67 13.78 8.56
CA GLN A 128 -2.48 12.40 8.97
C GLN A 128 -2.77 12.15 10.46
N SER A 129 -2.57 13.14 11.30
CA SER A 129 -2.88 13.04 12.74
C SER A 129 -4.38 13.00 12.95
N ARG A 130 -5.15 13.79 12.19
CA ARG A 130 -6.62 13.74 12.19
C ARG A 130 -7.12 12.37 11.77
N PHE A 131 -6.58 11.81 10.68
CA PHE A 131 -6.94 10.46 10.24
C PHE A 131 -6.71 9.44 11.34
N MET A 132 -5.52 9.40 11.93
CA MET A 132 -5.19 8.44 13.00
C MET A 132 -6.02 8.65 14.28
N LYS A 133 -6.38 9.89 14.60
CA LYS A 133 -7.27 10.21 15.73
C LYS A 133 -8.67 9.62 15.55
N ILE A 134 -9.18 9.57 14.30
CA ILE A 134 -10.50 9.00 13.99
C ILE A 134 -10.41 7.46 13.91
N VAL A 135 -9.40 6.93 13.24
CA VAL A 135 -9.27 5.50 12.98
C VAL A 135 -8.77 4.75 14.23
N GLY A 136 -7.80 5.31 14.93
CA GLY A 136 -7.16 4.70 16.11
C GLY A 136 -6.75 3.26 15.85
N LYS A 137 -6.96 2.39 16.84
CA LYS A 137 -6.85 0.92 16.73
C LYS A 137 -8.24 0.23 16.74
N GLY A 138 -9.26 0.99 16.39
CA GLY A 138 -10.64 0.56 16.39
C GLY A 138 -11.04 -0.38 15.25
N PRO A 139 -12.35 -0.50 15.00
CA PRO A 139 -12.88 -1.37 13.96
C PRO A 139 -12.37 -1.01 12.56
N ILE A 140 -12.29 0.29 12.23
CA ILE A 140 -11.82 0.77 10.92
C ILE A 140 -10.38 0.33 10.67
N TYR A 141 -9.49 0.50 11.65
CA TYR A 141 -8.10 0.04 11.59
C TYR A 141 -8.02 -1.46 11.27
N LYS A 142 -8.76 -2.28 12.04
CA LYS A 142 -8.79 -3.73 11.85
C LYS A 142 -9.29 -4.11 10.46
N THR A 143 -10.29 -3.40 9.97
CA THR A 143 -10.89 -3.63 8.65
C THR A 143 -9.93 -3.32 7.51
N ILE A 144 -9.17 -2.21 7.59
CA ILE A 144 -8.12 -1.88 6.59
C ILE A 144 -7.08 -3.01 6.53
N HIS A 145 -6.62 -3.49 7.69
CA HIS A 145 -5.66 -4.60 7.74
C HIS A 145 -6.25 -5.92 7.22
N GLU A 146 -7.53 -6.18 7.49
CA GLU A 146 -8.20 -7.38 7.00
C GLU A 146 -8.37 -7.34 5.47
N ALA A 147 -8.82 -6.21 4.92
CA ALA A 147 -8.92 -5.99 3.48
C ALA A 147 -7.57 -6.23 2.79
N TYR A 148 -6.49 -5.66 3.32
CA TYR A 148 -5.13 -5.88 2.83
C TYR A 148 -4.72 -7.36 2.84
N LYS A 149 -4.98 -8.06 3.95
CA LYS A 149 -4.70 -9.52 4.06
C LYS A 149 -5.52 -10.36 3.09
N LYS A 150 -6.69 -9.89 2.68
CA LYS A 150 -7.56 -10.54 1.70
C LYS A 150 -7.21 -10.21 0.25
N GLY A 151 -6.21 -9.35 0.02
CA GLY A 151 -5.72 -9.02 -1.31
C GLY A 151 -6.15 -7.66 -1.85
N SER A 152 -6.85 -6.83 -1.05
CA SER A 152 -7.16 -5.45 -1.43
C SER A 152 -5.90 -4.61 -1.50
N THR A 153 -5.79 -3.74 -2.49
CA THR A 153 -4.76 -2.70 -2.50
C THR A 153 -5.17 -1.58 -1.54
N ILE A 154 -4.23 -1.16 -0.69
CA ILE A 154 -4.40 0.04 0.12
C ILE A 154 -3.54 1.13 -0.50
N ALA A 155 -4.19 2.17 -1.01
CA ALA A 155 -3.52 3.33 -1.59
C ALA A 155 -3.71 4.56 -0.71
N GLY A 156 -2.78 5.49 -0.78
CA GLY A 156 -2.90 6.75 -0.04
C GLY A 156 -2.02 7.82 -0.63
N THR A 157 -2.50 9.07 -0.60
CA THR A 157 -1.77 10.24 -1.10
C THR A 157 -1.47 11.22 0.01
N SER A 158 -0.27 11.83 0.01
CA SER A 158 0.12 12.86 0.99
C SER A 158 -0.05 12.37 2.45
N ALA A 159 -1.01 12.89 3.20
CA ALA A 159 -1.35 12.38 4.54
C ALA A 159 -1.68 10.88 4.51
N GLY A 160 -2.43 10.42 3.49
CA GLY A 160 -2.73 9.00 3.27
C GLY A 160 -1.49 8.14 3.01
N ALA A 161 -0.42 8.71 2.47
CA ALA A 161 0.88 8.05 2.35
C ALA A 161 1.59 7.94 3.71
N ALA A 162 1.62 9.03 4.47
CA ALA A 162 2.29 9.09 5.77
C ALA A 162 1.71 8.08 6.76
N VAL A 163 0.37 7.92 6.81
CA VAL A 163 -0.30 6.99 7.74
C VAL A 163 0.06 5.52 7.52
N MET A 164 0.61 5.15 6.36
CA MET A 164 0.99 3.75 6.09
C MET A 164 2.11 3.26 7.02
N SER A 165 2.99 4.14 7.45
CA SER A 165 4.10 3.82 8.33
C SER A 165 3.62 3.44 9.73
N LYS A 166 4.36 2.56 10.41
CA LYS A 166 4.18 2.34 11.84
C LYS A 166 4.67 3.54 12.64
N LYS A 167 5.85 4.07 12.29
CA LYS A 167 6.36 5.37 12.77
C LYS A 167 6.02 6.42 11.72
N MET A 168 5.03 7.27 12.03
CA MET A 168 4.45 8.24 11.11
C MET A 168 4.94 9.64 11.44
N ILE A 169 5.50 10.33 10.46
CA ILE A 169 5.84 11.76 10.57
C ILE A 169 4.54 12.57 10.53
N THR A 170 4.27 13.40 11.56
CA THR A 170 3.06 14.23 11.59
C THR A 170 3.19 15.50 10.74
N GLY A 171 4.39 16.01 10.62
CA GLY A 171 4.68 17.30 9.98
C GLY A 171 4.87 18.43 11.00
N ASN A 172 4.61 18.18 12.28
CA ASN A 172 4.85 19.16 13.34
C ASN A 172 6.33 19.26 13.71
N THR A 173 6.75 20.47 14.04
CA THR A 173 8.03 20.78 14.67
C THR A 173 7.80 21.12 16.13
N LEU A 174 8.33 20.30 17.04
CA LEU A 174 8.03 20.41 18.47
C LEU A 174 8.76 21.58 19.14
N LYS A 175 9.93 21.94 18.61
CA LYS A 175 10.76 23.03 19.16
C LYS A 175 10.52 24.37 18.46
N HIS A 176 10.01 24.34 17.24
CA HIS A 176 9.82 25.51 16.39
C HIS A 176 8.45 25.47 15.70
N PRO A 177 7.36 25.49 16.46
CA PRO A 177 6.00 25.39 15.89
C PRO A 177 5.67 26.52 14.91
N GLU A 178 6.36 27.67 15.02
CA GLU A 178 6.25 28.80 14.10
C GLU A 178 6.77 28.49 12.69
N ASN A 179 7.63 27.47 12.56
CA ASN A 179 8.22 27.07 11.27
C ASN A 179 7.33 26.09 10.47
N SER A 180 6.00 26.19 10.61
CA SER A 180 5.08 25.27 9.96
C SER A 180 5.40 25.06 8.46
N GLY A 181 5.61 23.79 8.08
CA GLY A 181 5.95 23.39 6.72
C GLY A 181 7.41 23.66 6.31
N ARG A 182 8.23 24.31 7.16
CA ARG A 182 9.67 24.52 6.93
C ARG A 182 10.49 23.73 7.96
N PHE A 183 11.62 23.22 7.54
CA PHE A 183 12.49 22.40 8.38
C PHE A 183 13.94 22.92 8.29
N PRO A 184 14.22 24.13 8.83
CA PRO A 184 15.52 24.80 8.64
C PRO A 184 16.63 24.16 9.50
N THR A 185 16.29 23.32 10.48
CA THR A 185 17.24 22.77 11.44
C THR A 185 17.28 21.25 11.41
N ILE A 186 18.42 20.70 11.86
CA ILE A 186 18.61 19.27 12.15
C ILE A 186 18.90 19.18 13.65
N GLU A 187 17.86 18.96 14.45
CA GLU A 187 17.90 19.00 15.90
C GLU A 187 17.28 17.75 16.52
N PRO A 188 17.78 17.30 17.68
CA PRO A 188 17.18 16.15 18.37
C PRO A 188 15.79 16.51 18.91
N GLY A 189 14.84 15.58 18.77
CA GLY A 189 13.48 15.69 19.31
C GLY A 189 12.68 16.86 18.74
N ASN A 190 12.96 17.29 17.50
CA ASN A 190 12.22 18.39 16.87
C ASN A 190 11.11 17.90 15.93
N ILE A 191 11.32 16.81 15.21
CA ILE A 191 10.32 16.27 14.29
C ILE A 191 9.43 15.29 15.02
N GLU A 192 8.13 15.58 15.07
CA GLU A 192 7.16 14.71 15.72
C GLU A 192 6.91 13.43 14.89
N VAL A 193 7.09 12.28 15.54
CA VAL A 193 6.81 10.96 14.99
C VAL A 193 5.88 10.23 15.94
N ILE A 194 4.71 9.81 15.45
CA ILE A 194 3.71 9.07 16.24
C ILE A 194 3.37 7.74 15.56
N GLU A 195 2.47 6.96 16.18
CA GLU A 195 2.03 5.69 15.59
C GLU A 195 1.06 5.93 14.42
N GLY A 196 1.31 5.31 13.26
CA GLY A 196 0.42 5.27 12.12
C GLY A 196 -0.33 3.94 11.99
N LEU A 197 -0.77 3.59 10.76
CA LEU A 197 -1.49 2.34 10.49
C LEU A 197 -0.62 1.08 10.65
N GLY A 198 0.71 1.21 10.62
CA GLY A 198 1.60 0.06 10.76
C GLY A 198 1.55 -0.94 9.60
N MET A 199 1.12 -0.49 8.41
CA MET A 199 1.22 -1.29 7.19
C MET A 199 2.68 -1.50 6.77
N LEU A 200 3.54 -0.55 7.13
CA LEU A 200 5.00 -0.55 6.92
C LEU A 200 5.71 -0.52 8.27
N ASP A 201 6.32 -1.65 8.66
CA ASP A 201 7.04 -1.76 9.93
C ASP A 201 8.47 -1.19 9.87
N LYS A 202 9.09 -1.29 8.70
CA LYS A 202 10.51 -0.93 8.46
C LYS A 202 10.72 0.38 7.72
N LEU A 203 9.66 0.98 7.18
CA LEU A 203 9.74 2.22 6.41
C LEU A 203 9.03 3.37 7.12
N ILE A 204 9.68 4.54 7.11
CA ILE A 204 9.10 5.81 7.52
C ILE A 204 8.91 6.65 6.26
N ILE A 205 7.66 6.96 5.92
CA ILE A 205 7.33 7.68 4.70
C ILE A 205 7.29 9.18 4.96
N ASP A 206 7.96 9.93 4.10
CA ASP A 206 7.81 11.37 3.91
C ASP A 206 7.26 11.65 2.51
N GLN A 207 6.53 12.72 2.34
CA GLN A 207 5.76 13.02 1.14
C GLN A 207 5.96 14.48 0.69
N HIS A 208 5.59 14.85 -0.57
CA HIS A 208 5.92 16.13 -1.21
C HIS A 208 7.40 16.48 -1.06
N PHE A 209 8.26 15.48 -1.21
CA PHE A 209 9.56 15.46 -0.58
C PHE A 209 10.53 16.49 -1.18
N ILE A 210 10.80 16.40 -2.48
CA ILE A 210 11.70 17.31 -3.19
C ILE A 210 11.02 18.66 -3.36
N LYS A 211 9.75 18.64 -3.78
CA LYS A 211 8.96 19.85 -4.01
C LYS A 211 8.93 20.81 -2.82
N ARG A 212 8.86 20.26 -1.60
CA ARG A 212 8.82 21.04 -0.36
C ARG A 212 10.16 21.03 0.41
N GLN A 213 11.26 20.61 -0.21
CA GLN A 213 12.63 20.65 0.32
C GLN A 213 12.77 20.00 1.72
N ARG A 214 12.23 18.79 1.89
CA ARG A 214 12.07 18.13 3.20
C ARG A 214 13.29 17.31 3.66
N LEU A 215 14.46 17.45 3.01
CA LEU A 215 15.65 16.65 3.32
C LEU A 215 16.12 16.81 4.77
N ASN A 216 16.13 18.02 5.34
CA ASN A 216 16.55 18.24 6.73
C ASN A 216 15.64 17.47 7.72
N ARG A 217 14.33 17.44 7.45
CA ARG A 217 13.36 16.66 8.21
C ARG A 217 13.67 15.17 8.15
N LEU A 218 13.90 14.64 6.95
CA LEU A 218 14.19 13.23 6.76
C LEU A 218 15.48 12.80 7.44
N ILE A 219 16.55 13.65 7.37
CA ILE A 219 17.81 13.43 8.06
C ILE A 219 17.58 13.35 9.58
N SER A 220 16.83 14.29 10.15
CA SER A 220 16.53 14.31 11.58
C SER A 220 15.83 13.02 12.00
N VAL A 221 14.77 12.63 11.26
CA VAL A 221 14.01 11.39 11.53
C VAL A 221 14.91 10.16 11.40
N GLN A 222 15.76 10.08 10.37
CA GLN A 222 16.64 8.93 10.15
C GLN A 222 17.69 8.78 11.26
N LEU A 223 18.26 9.88 11.72
CA LEU A 223 19.24 9.86 12.81
C LEU A 223 18.61 9.41 14.14
N GLU A 224 17.35 9.75 14.37
CA GLU A 224 16.61 9.36 15.57
C GLU A 224 15.98 7.97 15.46
N ASN A 225 15.79 7.46 14.26
CA ASN A 225 15.22 6.14 13.97
C ASN A 225 16.18 5.31 13.10
N PRO A 226 17.34 4.91 13.62
CA PRO A 226 18.39 4.28 12.80
C PRO A 226 18.09 2.83 12.37
N ASN A 227 17.06 2.22 12.92
CA ASN A 227 16.66 0.84 12.58
C ASN A 227 15.66 0.78 11.42
N GLU A 228 15.04 1.89 11.07
CA GLU A 228 14.10 2.04 9.96
C GLU A 228 14.83 2.67 8.76
N THR A 229 14.21 2.55 7.60
CA THR A 229 14.59 3.26 6.39
C THR A 229 13.60 4.39 6.15
N CYS A 230 14.10 5.61 5.98
CA CYS A 230 13.26 6.74 5.63
C CYS A 230 13.15 6.87 4.11
N VAL A 231 11.93 7.09 3.61
CA VAL A 231 11.63 7.18 2.18
C VAL A 231 10.88 8.48 1.90
N GLY A 232 11.50 9.38 1.15
CA GLY A 232 10.90 10.62 0.69
C GLY A 232 10.34 10.46 -0.72
N ILE A 233 9.03 10.53 -0.87
CA ILE A 233 8.32 10.37 -2.15
C ILE A 233 7.91 11.77 -2.64
N ASP A 234 8.28 12.12 -3.87
CA ASP A 234 7.90 13.43 -4.42
C ASP A 234 6.48 13.44 -4.99
N GLU A 235 6.01 14.61 -5.38
CA GLU A 235 4.69 14.81 -6.00
C GLU A 235 4.56 14.03 -7.31
N SER A 236 3.34 13.65 -7.69
CA SER A 236 3.02 12.85 -8.89
C SER A 236 3.81 11.54 -9.01
N THR A 237 4.25 11.00 -7.87
CA THR A 237 5.11 9.82 -7.76
C THR A 237 4.63 8.93 -6.64
N ALA A 238 4.79 7.63 -6.81
CA ALA A 238 4.43 6.64 -5.81
C ALA A 238 5.51 5.57 -5.64
N ILE A 239 5.45 4.86 -4.53
CA ILE A 239 6.07 3.54 -4.38
C ILE A 239 5.00 2.46 -4.32
N VAL A 240 5.21 1.40 -5.08
CA VAL A 240 4.40 0.18 -5.07
C VAL A 240 5.09 -0.86 -4.21
N VAL A 241 4.57 -1.10 -3.02
CA VAL A 241 5.19 -2.04 -2.07
C VAL A 241 4.59 -3.43 -2.26
N THR A 242 5.46 -4.42 -2.44
CA THR A 242 5.11 -5.84 -2.54
C THR A 242 6.10 -6.66 -1.74
N GLY A 243 5.63 -7.28 -0.67
CA GLY A 243 6.49 -8.04 0.24
C GLY A 243 7.58 -7.16 0.89
N ASN A 244 8.84 -7.48 0.62
CA ASN A 244 10.00 -6.76 1.16
C ASN A 244 10.68 -5.83 0.16
N SER A 245 9.98 -5.41 -0.89
CA SER A 245 10.52 -4.48 -1.89
C SER A 245 9.48 -3.45 -2.29
N PHE A 246 9.93 -2.36 -2.88
CA PHE A 246 9.06 -1.44 -3.58
C PHE A 246 9.63 -1.03 -4.93
N THR A 247 8.75 -0.67 -5.86
CA THR A 247 9.11 -0.11 -7.17
C THR A 247 8.57 1.29 -7.28
N VAL A 248 9.35 2.20 -7.84
CA VAL A 248 8.92 3.59 -8.08
C VAL A 248 8.00 3.65 -9.29
N ALA A 249 6.86 4.33 -9.13
CA ALA A 249 5.89 4.61 -10.19
C ALA A 249 5.64 6.12 -10.27
N GLY A 250 5.25 6.62 -11.43
CA GLY A 250 4.94 8.03 -11.65
C GLY A 250 6.07 8.80 -12.33
N GLU A 251 6.24 10.08 -12.01
CA GLU A 251 6.99 11.03 -12.85
C GLU A 251 8.28 11.56 -12.22
N ASN A 252 8.40 11.53 -10.89
CA ASN A 252 9.51 12.15 -10.16
C ASN A 252 10.30 11.12 -9.35
N GLN A 253 11.22 11.60 -8.53
CA GLN A 253 12.15 10.78 -7.79
C GLN A 253 11.61 10.34 -6.43
N VAL A 254 12.20 9.25 -5.95
CA VAL A 254 12.09 8.80 -4.56
C VAL A 254 13.47 8.81 -3.94
N VAL A 255 13.59 9.42 -2.77
CA VAL A 255 14.84 9.46 -1.99
C VAL A 255 14.74 8.43 -0.87
N VAL A 256 15.72 7.55 -0.79
CA VAL A 256 15.86 6.56 0.28
C VAL A 256 17.04 6.94 1.17
N LEU A 257 16.79 7.08 2.47
CA LEU A 257 17.82 7.42 3.44
C LEU A 257 17.93 6.33 4.51
N ARG A 258 19.14 5.89 4.82
CA ARG A 258 19.45 4.87 5.83
C ARG A 258 20.62 5.30 6.71
N ASN A 259 20.64 4.78 7.94
CA ASN A 259 21.77 4.91 8.85
C ASN A 259 22.32 3.54 9.26
N PRO A 260 23.01 2.81 8.36
CA PRO A 260 23.47 1.45 8.62
C PRO A 260 24.49 1.36 9.77
N THR A 261 25.23 2.43 10.02
CA THR A 261 26.20 2.50 11.12
C THR A 261 25.55 2.81 12.47
N LYS A 262 24.26 3.24 12.47
CA LYS A 262 23.52 3.74 13.63
C LYS A 262 24.25 4.87 14.35
N ASN A 263 25.18 5.53 13.65
CA ASN A 263 25.96 6.63 14.20
C ASN A 263 25.05 7.85 14.42
N LYS A 264 24.99 8.30 15.66
CA LYS A 264 24.25 9.50 16.08
C LYS A 264 25.07 10.25 17.10
N LYS A 265 25.21 11.56 16.94
CA LYS A 265 25.86 12.46 17.88
C LYS A 265 24.97 13.66 18.14
N ILE A 266 24.90 14.10 19.39
CA ILE A 266 24.25 15.34 19.80
C ILE A 266 25.33 16.22 20.41
N GLN A 267 25.44 17.45 19.92
CA GLN A 267 26.38 18.45 20.45
C GLN A 267 25.75 19.84 20.30
N ASN A 268 25.69 20.60 21.38
CA ASN A 268 25.13 21.96 21.40
C ASN A 268 23.72 22.04 20.77
N ASN A 269 22.86 21.11 21.13
CA ASN A 269 21.51 20.95 20.58
C ASN A 269 21.46 20.69 19.04
N LEU A 270 22.57 20.34 18.43
CA LEU A 270 22.64 19.93 17.03
C LEU A 270 22.67 18.40 16.96
N LEU A 271 21.94 17.84 16.00
CA LEU A 271 21.89 16.40 15.73
C LEU A 271 22.76 16.09 14.51
N GLY A 272 23.68 15.15 14.65
CA GLY A 272 24.59 14.75 13.59
C GLY A 272 24.83 13.24 13.56
N GLY A 273 25.40 12.76 12.48
CA GLY A 273 25.80 11.36 12.29
C GLY A 273 26.72 11.21 11.10
N LYS A 274 27.41 10.05 11.03
CA LYS A 274 28.31 9.70 9.92
C LYS A 274 27.85 8.40 9.26
N GLY A 275 28.15 8.27 7.97
CA GLY A 275 27.85 7.04 7.22
C GLY A 275 26.38 6.87 6.85
N LEU A 276 25.61 7.96 6.79
CA LEU A 276 24.30 7.93 6.17
C LEU A 276 24.43 7.53 4.70
N GLN A 277 23.56 6.66 4.24
CA GLN A 277 23.46 6.24 2.85
C GLN A 277 22.19 6.84 2.25
N LEU A 278 22.35 7.52 1.13
CA LEU A 278 21.27 8.16 0.38
C LEU A 278 21.28 7.62 -1.04
N ASP A 279 20.14 7.07 -1.45
CA ASP A 279 19.86 6.64 -2.81
C ASP A 279 18.76 7.53 -3.40
N VAL A 280 18.86 7.88 -4.68
CA VAL A 280 17.83 8.61 -5.43
C VAL A 280 17.35 7.69 -6.54
N LEU A 281 16.08 7.28 -6.47
CA LEU A 281 15.49 6.33 -7.38
C LEU A 281 14.59 7.02 -8.41
N LEU A 282 14.64 6.51 -9.64
CA LEU A 282 13.82 6.96 -10.76
C LEU A 282 12.62 6.03 -10.99
N PRO A 283 11.58 6.49 -11.72
CA PRO A 283 10.47 5.64 -12.11
C PRO A 283 10.91 4.33 -12.76
N GLY A 284 10.32 3.21 -12.33
CA GLY A 284 10.65 1.86 -12.76
C GLY A 284 11.72 1.17 -11.93
N GLU A 285 12.51 1.90 -11.14
CA GLU A 285 13.55 1.29 -10.29
C GLU A 285 12.93 0.62 -9.06
N THR A 286 13.54 -0.49 -8.66
CA THR A 286 13.11 -1.29 -7.50
C THR A 286 14.16 -1.22 -6.40
N TRP A 287 13.69 -1.12 -5.15
CA TRP A 287 14.53 -1.12 -3.97
C TRP A 287 14.10 -2.22 -2.99
N ILE A 288 15.06 -2.92 -2.38
CA ILE A 288 14.81 -4.01 -1.43
C ILE A 288 14.93 -3.46 -0.01
N VAL A 289 13.85 -3.61 0.76
CA VAL A 289 13.80 -3.27 2.19
C VAL A 289 14.63 -4.30 2.97
N LYS A 290 15.68 -3.84 3.63
CA LYS A 290 16.63 -4.69 4.37
C LYS A 290 16.31 -4.71 5.86
#